data_b7b2630a0c19f5050c84c535ad560c1a
#
_entry.id   b7b2630a0c19f5050c84c535ad560c1a
#
_cell.length_a   1.000
_cell.length_b   1.000
_cell.length_c   1.000
_cell.angle_alpha   90.00
_cell.angle_beta   90.00
_cell.angle_gamma   90.00
#
_symmetry.space_group_name_H-M   'P 1'
#
loop_
_entity.id
_entity.type
_entity.pdbx_description
1 polymer ?
#
loop_
_entity_poly.entity_id
_entity_poly.type
_entity_poly.pdbx_seq_one_letter_code
_entity_poly.pdbx_strand_id
1 'polypeptide(L)'
;MDRKVLIIVENLPVPFDTRVWQEATTLAANGYTVSVICPKGKGYTEEYEFLQGVHIYRHDLPTEGNGAVGYAWEYWSALSNEYRLAKKCYKEVGFHCIHGCNPPDDIWMVARLFKSKGVDYIFDHHDICPELFEAKFGKATGLLYKSQLWLECQTYKHCKFAFVTNESYKKIAIERGGMKSEDVFVLRSGPKLERLKIQPAKPEIKRGRKYMVGYLGVIGQQEGIEYILKAADYIRNTLKRDDIFWGIVGGGPHLEALRKQCKEMRLDDIVEFTGRVPDQQMLDYLNTADVCVNSDEYNAMNDKSTMNKILEYMALGKPIVQFDLTEGKYSAQEASLYAKPNDAEDMAKKVIELLENPERGKQMGEYGRNRVVNELSWEHTSKALLEGYDRYFKNRGL
;
A
#
# COMPACT_ATOMS: atom_id res chain seq x y z
N MET A 1 30.36 -5.19 -13.72
CA MET A 1 30.70 -4.64 -12.39
C MET A 1 29.56 -4.92 -11.43
N ASP A 2 29.88 -5.13 -10.16
CA ASP A 2 28.88 -5.55 -9.16
C ASP A 2 28.07 -4.33 -8.68
N ARG A 3 26.79 -4.27 -9.05
CA ARG A 3 25.86 -3.18 -8.72
C ARG A 3 25.20 -3.49 -7.38
N LYS A 4 25.58 -2.77 -6.33
CA LYS A 4 25.19 -3.06 -4.95
C LYS A 4 24.24 -2.02 -4.39
N VAL A 5 23.10 -2.48 -3.86
CA VAL A 5 22.03 -1.63 -3.31
C VAL A 5 21.71 -2.07 -1.88
N LEU A 6 21.61 -1.11 -0.97
CA LEU A 6 21.05 -1.32 0.36
C LEU A 6 19.66 -0.67 0.40
N ILE A 7 18.62 -1.45 0.66
CA ILE A 7 17.26 -0.95 0.91
C ILE A 7 17.06 -0.86 2.43
N ILE A 8 16.47 0.23 2.89
CA ILE A 8 16.10 0.40 4.31
C ILE A 8 14.60 0.69 4.38
N VAL A 9 13.90 -0.10 5.20
CA VAL A 9 12.48 0.07 5.52
C VAL A 9 12.28 -0.12 7.02
N GLU A 10 11.60 0.82 7.69
CA GLU A 10 11.50 0.84 9.15
C GLU A 10 10.20 0.22 9.68
N ASN A 11 9.11 0.29 8.94
CA ASN A 11 7.78 -0.01 9.47
C ASN A 11 7.39 -1.49 9.42
N LEU A 12 7.91 -2.27 8.46
CA LEU A 12 7.53 -3.67 8.27
C LEU A 12 8.74 -4.55 7.90
N PRO A 13 8.77 -5.81 8.38
CA PRO A 13 9.81 -6.75 7.97
C PRO A 13 9.61 -7.23 6.53
N VAL A 14 10.70 -7.56 5.82
CA VAL A 14 10.61 -8.34 4.58
C VAL A 14 10.77 -9.83 4.88
N PRO A 15 10.11 -10.71 4.12
CA PRO A 15 9.21 -10.54 2.94
C PRO A 15 7.77 -10.07 3.23
N PHE A 16 7.40 -9.74 4.46
CA PHE A 16 6.04 -9.33 4.82
C PHE A 16 5.62 -8.03 4.12
N ASP A 17 6.52 -7.05 4.03
CA ASP A 17 6.35 -5.90 3.15
C ASP A 17 6.48 -6.35 1.69
N THR A 18 5.33 -6.50 1.05
CA THR A 18 5.26 -7.06 -0.30
C THR A 18 5.88 -6.15 -1.35
N ARG A 19 5.79 -4.81 -1.20
CA ARG A 19 6.37 -3.86 -2.14
C ARG A 19 7.89 -3.91 -2.08
N VAL A 20 8.46 -3.70 -0.91
CA VAL A 20 9.92 -3.75 -0.72
C VAL A 20 10.49 -5.11 -1.12
N TRP A 21 9.76 -6.19 -0.82
CA TRP A 21 10.18 -7.53 -1.24
C TRP A 21 10.16 -7.74 -2.74
N GLN A 22 9.14 -7.21 -3.45
CA GLN A 22 9.09 -7.23 -4.90
C GLN A 22 10.26 -6.46 -5.52
N GLU A 23 10.57 -5.28 -5.00
CA GLU A 23 11.71 -4.47 -5.46
C GLU A 23 13.04 -5.18 -5.24
N ALA A 24 13.29 -5.66 -4.02
CA ALA A 24 14.52 -6.36 -3.66
C ALA A 24 14.77 -7.60 -4.53
N THR A 25 13.73 -8.45 -4.67
CA THR A 25 13.84 -9.68 -5.49
C THR A 25 13.94 -9.39 -6.98
N THR A 26 13.29 -8.33 -7.47
CA THR A 26 13.42 -7.91 -8.87
C THR A 26 14.83 -7.44 -9.17
N LEU A 27 15.42 -6.61 -8.31
CA LEU A 27 16.80 -6.17 -8.46
C LEU A 27 17.77 -7.36 -8.41
N ALA A 28 17.61 -8.26 -7.42
CA ALA A 28 18.47 -9.44 -7.29
C ALA A 28 18.38 -10.35 -8.55
N ALA A 29 17.19 -10.57 -9.08
CA ALA A 29 16.98 -11.35 -10.30
C ALA A 29 17.60 -10.69 -11.57
N ASN A 30 17.84 -9.37 -11.52
CA ASN A 30 18.48 -8.62 -12.61
C ASN A 30 19.98 -8.34 -12.36
N GLY A 31 20.64 -9.13 -11.51
CA GLY A 31 22.09 -9.12 -11.34
C GLY A 31 22.62 -8.05 -10.38
N TYR A 32 21.74 -7.46 -9.54
CA TYR A 32 22.17 -6.59 -8.46
C TYR A 32 22.46 -7.40 -7.20
N THR A 33 23.48 -7.01 -6.44
CA THR A 33 23.66 -7.48 -5.06
C THR A 33 22.78 -6.61 -4.16
N VAL A 34 21.77 -7.22 -3.56
CA VAL A 34 20.78 -6.50 -2.76
C VAL A 34 20.87 -6.88 -1.30
N SER A 35 20.91 -5.87 -0.45
CA SER A 35 20.75 -6.01 1.01
C SER A 35 19.53 -5.23 1.47
N VAL A 36 18.80 -5.75 2.46
CA VAL A 36 17.67 -5.08 3.09
C VAL A 36 17.91 -4.96 4.58
N ILE A 37 17.68 -3.79 5.15
CA ILE A 37 17.57 -3.57 6.60
C ILE A 37 16.10 -3.30 6.91
N CYS A 38 15.53 -4.06 7.86
CA CYS A 38 14.14 -3.94 8.26
C CYS A 38 13.96 -4.34 9.75
N PRO A 39 12.80 -4.06 10.37
CA PRO A 39 12.53 -4.55 11.72
C PRO A 39 12.27 -6.05 11.76
N LYS A 40 12.40 -6.64 12.96
CA LYS A 40 11.80 -7.93 13.30
C LYS A 40 10.29 -7.78 13.49
N GLY A 41 9.53 -8.84 13.27
CA GLY A 41 8.08 -8.84 13.50
C GLY A 41 7.34 -9.78 12.57
N LYS A 42 6.04 -9.93 12.76
CA LYS A 42 5.16 -10.75 11.90
C LYS A 42 5.67 -12.19 11.67
N GLY A 43 6.41 -12.76 12.63
CA GLY A 43 7.01 -14.09 12.55
C GLY A 43 8.44 -14.12 12.00
N TYR A 44 8.98 -13.00 11.53
CA TYR A 44 10.36 -12.87 11.06
C TYR A 44 11.25 -12.36 12.18
N THR A 45 11.99 -13.27 12.85
CA THR A 45 12.76 -12.99 14.07
C THR A 45 14.27 -13.10 13.92
N GLU A 46 14.74 -13.74 12.83
CA GLU A 46 16.15 -13.95 12.56
C GLU A 46 16.87 -12.62 12.32
N GLU A 47 18.01 -12.40 12.95
CA GLU A 47 18.81 -11.16 12.78
C GLU A 47 19.41 -11.02 11.37
N TYR A 48 19.73 -12.17 10.76
CA TYR A 48 20.24 -12.24 9.39
C TYR A 48 19.66 -13.44 8.67
N GLU A 49 19.30 -13.22 7.43
CA GLU A 49 18.79 -14.25 6.52
C GLU A 49 19.26 -13.96 5.10
N PHE A 50 19.57 -15.01 4.33
CA PHE A 50 19.80 -14.88 2.89
C PHE A 50 18.68 -15.63 2.16
N LEU A 51 17.81 -14.89 1.48
CA LEU A 51 16.60 -15.44 0.86
C LEU A 51 16.42 -14.88 -0.57
N GLN A 52 16.23 -15.76 -1.53
CA GLN A 52 16.02 -15.41 -2.96
C GLN A 52 17.05 -14.40 -3.52
N GLY A 53 18.33 -14.53 -3.12
CA GLY A 53 19.40 -13.65 -3.59
C GLY A 53 19.52 -12.32 -2.83
N VAL A 54 18.74 -12.12 -1.76
CA VAL A 54 18.71 -10.90 -0.95
C VAL A 54 19.31 -11.16 0.43
N HIS A 55 20.24 -10.31 0.87
CA HIS A 55 20.77 -10.27 2.23
C HIS A 55 19.82 -9.47 3.13
N ILE A 56 19.24 -10.08 4.15
CA ILE A 56 18.26 -9.43 5.04
C ILE A 56 18.87 -9.29 6.42
N TYR A 57 18.93 -8.06 6.92
CA TYR A 57 19.40 -7.71 8.26
C TYR A 57 18.24 -7.15 9.06
N ARG A 58 17.90 -7.76 10.20
CA ARG A 58 16.75 -7.32 11.02
C ARG A 58 17.20 -6.78 12.38
N HIS A 59 16.49 -5.79 12.87
CA HIS A 59 16.67 -5.24 14.21
C HIS A 59 15.36 -5.29 15.00
N ASP A 60 15.48 -5.22 16.32
CA ASP A 60 14.31 -5.09 17.17
C ASP A 60 13.76 -3.66 17.06
N LEU A 61 12.42 -3.55 16.97
CA LEU A 61 11.75 -2.27 17.14
C LEU A 61 11.72 -1.91 18.63
N PRO A 62 11.96 -0.64 19.00
CA PRO A 62 11.67 -0.20 20.34
C PRO A 62 10.17 -0.36 20.63
N THR A 63 9.83 -0.58 21.90
CA THR A 63 8.42 -0.56 22.33
C THR A 63 7.80 0.80 22.02
N GLU A 64 6.58 0.81 21.48
CA GLU A 64 5.84 2.02 21.12
C GLU A 64 5.90 3.07 22.24
N GLY A 65 6.47 4.20 21.93
CA GLY A 65 6.61 5.31 22.86
C GLY A 65 5.31 6.10 23.00
N ASN A 66 4.91 6.43 24.23
CA ASN A 66 3.78 7.30 24.47
C ASN A 66 4.19 8.79 24.47
N GLY A 67 3.49 9.61 23.69
CA GLY A 67 3.70 11.05 23.62
C GLY A 67 4.94 11.47 22.79
N ALA A 68 5.14 12.78 22.64
CA ALA A 68 6.18 13.35 21.75
C ALA A 68 7.61 12.89 22.08
N VAL A 69 7.94 12.69 23.36
CA VAL A 69 9.27 12.21 23.79
C VAL A 69 9.46 10.74 23.45
N GLY A 70 8.40 9.93 23.61
CA GLY A 70 8.41 8.52 23.22
C GLY A 70 8.62 8.33 21.73
N TYR A 71 7.91 9.09 20.91
CA TYR A 71 8.11 9.10 19.44
C TYR A 71 9.53 9.53 19.05
N ALA A 72 10.07 10.59 19.65
CA ALA A 72 11.44 11.04 19.36
C ALA A 72 12.49 9.98 19.73
N TRP A 73 12.28 9.23 20.83
CA TRP A 73 13.14 8.13 21.22
C TRP A 73 13.04 6.93 20.26
N GLU A 74 11.83 6.62 19.79
CA GLU A 74 11.56 5.57 18.80
C GLU A 74 12.31 5.83 17.49
N TYR A 75 12.14 7.03 16.90
CA TYR A 75 12.86 7.44 15.70
C TYR A 75 14.39 7.41 15.88
N TRP A 76 14.89 7.93 17.00
CA TRP A 76 16.33 7.94 17.25
C TRP A 76 16.90 6.51 17.42
N SER A 77 16.16 5.63 18.09
CA SER A 77 16.53 4.24 18.28
C SER A 77 16.55 3.48 16.95
N ALA A 78 15.54 3.69 16.09
CA ALA A 78 15.46 3.11 14.76
C ALA A 78 16.64 3.54 13.89
N LEU A 79 16.88 4.84 13.74
CA LEU A 79 18.03 5.40 13.01
C LEU A 79 19.39 4.86 13.52
N SER A 80 19.52 4.69 14.84
CA SER A 80 20.75 4.13 15.45
C SER A 80 20.95 2.66 15.05
N ASN A 81 19.88 1.85 15.07
CA ASN A 81 19.93 0.46 14.66
C ASN A 81 20.21 0.33 13.16
N GLU A 82 19.54 1.11 12.33
CA GLU A 82 19.75 1.16 10.89
C GLU A 82 21.19 1.54 10.55
N TYR A 83 21.73 2.57 11.19
CA TYR A 83 23.13 2.96 11.00
C TYR A 83 24.11 1.85 11.41
N ARG A 84 23.87 1.20 12.55
CA ARG A 84 24.68 0.09 13.03
C ARG A 84 24.69 -1.06 12.03
N LEU A 85 23.50 -1.45 11.54
CA LEU A 85 23.36 -2.52 10.55
C LEU A 85 23.90 -2.09 9.18
N ALA A 86 23.72 -0.85 8.76
CA ALA A 86 24.31 -0.34 7.52
C ALA A 86 25.85 -0.38 7.58
N LYS A 87 26.45 -0.08 8.73
CA LYS A 87 27.91 -0.27 8.92
C LYS A 87 28.33 -1.73 8.80
N LYS A 88 27.57 -2.64 9.37
CA LYS A 88 27.81 -4.10 9.27
C LYS A 88 27.68 -4.53 7.80
N CYS A 89 26.59 -4.23 7.16
CA CYS A 89 26.32 -4.53 5.76
C CYS A 89 27.42 -3.95 4.84
N TYR A 90 27.85 -2.70 5.07
CA TYR A 90 28.89 -2.08 4.27
C TYR A 90 30.24 -2.83 4.34
N LYS A 91 30.57 -3.41 5.49
CA LYS A 91 31.81 -4.20 5.66
C LYS A 91 31.67 -5.60 5.04
N GLU A 92 30.52 -6.23 5.13
CA GLU A 92 30.30 -7.62 4.72
C GLU A 92 29.98 -7.73 3.22
N VAL A 93 29.14 -6.86 2.70
CA VAL A 93 28.62 -6.89 1.33
C VAL A 93 29.05 -5.65 0.53
N GLY A 94 28.98 -4.48 1.15
CA GLY A 94 29.15 -3.19 0.50
C GLY A 94 27.90 -2.73 -0.23
N PHE A 95 27.78 -1.42 -0.50
CA PHE A 95 26.73 -0.84 -1.32
C PHE A 95 27.14 0.50 -1.92
N HIS A 96 26.57 0.84 -3.06
CA HIS A 96 26.81 2.10 -3.78
C HIS A 96 25.74 3.16 -3.47
N CYS A 97 24.57 2.73 -3.07
CA CYS A 97 23.47 3.61 -2.68
C CYS A 97 22.64 2.99 -1.55
N ILE A 98 21.97 3.86 -0.83
CA ILE A 98 20.92 3.52 0.14
C ILE A 98 19.58 3.95 -0.49
N HIS A 99 18.68 2.99 -0.64
CA HIS A 99 17.30 3.16 -1.07
C HIS A 99 16.44 3.19 0.18
N GLY A 100 15.97 4.36 0.57
CA GLY A 100 15.13 4.54 1.77
C GLY A 100 13.66 4.57 1.42
N CYS A 101 12.89 3.67 2.04
CA CYS A 101 11.45 3.54 1.90
C CYS A 101 10.77 4.23 3.07
N ASN A 102 9.98 5.27 2.81
CA ASN A 102 9.21 5.91 3.89
C ASN A 102 7.89 5.21 4.17
N PRO A 103 7.20 5.46 5.32
CA PRO A 103 7.64 6.25 6.45
C PRO A 103 8.73 5.55 7.27
N PRO A 104 9.61 6.29 7.97
CA PRO A 104 9.69 7.74 8.13
C PRO A 104 10.53 8.45 7.05
N ASP A 105 10.44 9.78 7.00
CA ASP A 105 11.19 10.64 6.06
C ASP A 105 12.57 11.05 6.59
N ASP A 106 13.26 10.21 7.35
CA ASP A 106 14.54 10.55 7.99
C ASP A 106 15.70 9.62 7.63
N ILE A 107 15.46 8.54 6.89
CA ILE A 107 16.46 7.52 6.46
C ILE A 107 17.64 8.16 5.69
N TRP A 108 17.43 9.33 5.03
CA TRP A 108 18.51 10.10 4.41
C TRP A 108 19.62 10.46 5.39
N MET A 109 19.33 10.56 6.70
CA MET A 109 20.34 10.82 7.72
C MET A 109 21.36 9.68 7.83
N VAL A 110 20.90 8.43 7.70
CA VAL A 110 21.79 7.26 7.62
C VAL A 110 22.67 7.36 6.38
N ALA A 111 22.08 7.63 5.22
CA ALA A 111 22.82 7.76 3.96
C ALA A 111 23.89 8.86 4.01
N ARG A 112 23.59 9.98 4.66
CA ARG A 112 24.53 11.10 4.83
C ARG A 112 25.82 10.69 5.56
N LEU A 113 25.76 9.73 6.48
CA LEU A 113 26.94 9.21 7.21
C LEU A 113 27.88 8.39 6.32
N PHE A 114 27.40 7.93 5.15
CA PHE A 114 28.22 7.23 4.15
C PHE A 114 28.61 8.10 2.95
N LYS A 115 28.25 9.38 2.95
CA LYS A 115 28.55 10.30 1.82
C LYS A 115 30.03 10.37 1.48
N SER A 116 30.91 10.38 2.50
CA SER A 116 32.38 10.39 2.30
C SER A 116 32.91 9.11 1.65
N LYS A 117 32.12 8.04 1.65
CA LYS A 117 32.43 6.75 0.98
C LYS A 117 31.85 6.67 -0.44
N GLY A 118 31.30 7.77 -0.96
CA GLY A 118 30.69 7.82 -2.28
C GLY A 118 29.34 7.12 -2.39
N VAL A 119 28.66 6.90 -1.26
CA VAL A 119 27.31 6.31 -1.24
C VAL A 119 26.27 7.43 -1.48
N ASP A 120 25.37 7.19 -2.41
CA ASP A 120 24.25 8.08 -2.72
C ASP A 120 22.96 7.64 -2.02
N TYR A 121 21.98 8.53 -1.92
CA TYR A 121 20.65 8.25 -1.40
C TYR A 121 19.62 8.25 -2.53
N ILE A 122 18.74 7.27 -2.52
CA ILE A 122 17.59 7.12 -3.42
C ILE A 122 16.36 7.08 -2.52
N PHE A 123 15.32 7.81 -2.89
CA PHE A 123 14.10 7.87 -2.10
C PHE A 123 12.98 7.06 -2.77
N ASP A 124 12.37 6.15 -2.02
CA ASP A 124 11.14 5.47 -2.42
C ASP A 124 9.98 5.98 -1.56
N HIS A 125 9.14 6.77 -2.19
CA HIS A 125 8.07 7.53 -1.56
C HIS A 125 6.78 6.71 -1.54
N HIS A 126 6.55 5.98 -0.45
CA HIS A 126 5.36 5.13 -0.27
C HIS A 126 4.17 5.91 0.28
N ASP A 127 4.42 6.79 1.25
CA ASP A 127 3.39 7.53 1.97
C ASP A 127 3.70 9.04 2.04
N ILE A 128 2.68 9.87 1.83
CA ILE A 128 2.76 11.31 2.01
C ILE A 128 2.59 11.64 3.50
N CYS A 129 3.72 11.60 4.24
CA CYS A 129 3.74 11.77 5.70
C CYS A 129 3.05 13.03 6.24
N PRO A 130 3.13 14.20 5.59
CA PRO A 130 2.37 15.38 6.01
C PRO A 130 0.86 15.18 5.93
N GLU A 131 0.33 14.63 4.84
CA GLU A 131 -1.09 14.34 4.66
C GLU A 131 -1.56 13.19 5.56
N LEU A 132 -0.71 12.19 5.82
CA LEU A 132 -0.99 11.13 6.79
C LEU A 132 -1.12 11.71 8.21
N PHE A 133 -0.26 12.65 8.58
CA PHE A 133 -0.36 13.37 9.85
C PHE A 133 -1.66 14.17 9.95
N GLU A 134 -2.05 14.88 8.88
CA GLU A 134 -3.31 15.60 8.81
C GLU A 134 -4.51 14.64 8.97
N ALA A 135 -4.52 13.53 8.27
CA ALA A 135 -5.59 12.52 8.36
C ALA A 135 -5.72 11.93 9.77
N LYS A 136 -4.59 11.69 10.46
CA LYS A 136 -4.57 11.15 11.83
C LYS A 136 -5.01 12.15 12.90
N PHE A 137 -4.60 13.40 12.78
CA PHE A 137 -4.76 14.41 13.84
C PHE A 137 -5.76 15.51 13.50
N GLY A 138 -6.33 15.51 12.29
CA GLY A 138 -7.31 16.47 11.81
C GLY A 138 -6.77 17.90 11.68
N LYS A 139 -5.44 18.09 11.61
CA LYS A 139 -4.81 19.41 11.59
C LYS A 139 -3.58 19.45 10.69
N ALA A 140 -3.64 20.28 9.64
CA ALA A 140 -2.49 20.63 8.78
C ALA A 140 -1.71 21.84 9.34
N THR A 141 -1.54 21.94 10.68
CA THR A 141 -0.91 23.09 11.34
C THR A 141 -0.08 22.67 12.55
N GLY A 142 0.78 23.59 13.02
CA GLY A 142 1.60 23.36 14.20
C GLY A 142 3.03 22.91 13.90
N LEU A 143 3.85 22.82 14.94
CA LEU A 143 5.29 22.50 14.81
C LEU A 143 5.50 21.07 14.29
N LEU A 144 4.71 20.11 14.73
CA LEU A 144 4.84 18.71 14.31
C LEU A 144 4.48 18.54 12.82
N TYR A 145 3.43 19.20 12.33
CA TYR A 145 3.12 19.18 10.90
C TYR A 145 4.23 19.85 10.07
N LYS A 146 4.76 20.98 10.54
CA LYS A 146 5.90 21.66 9.90
C LYS A 146 7.16 20.79 9.90
N SER A 147 7.38 19.98 10.94
CA SER A 147 8.51 19.05 10.98
C SER A 147 8.36 17.92 9.94
N GLN A 148 7.16 17.42 9.71
CA GLN A 148 6.91 16.45 8.64
C GLN A 148 7.22 17.02 7.25
N LEU A 149 6.72 18.23 6.96
CA LEU A 149 7.04 18.95 5.72
C LEU A 149 8.55 19.19 5.55
N TRP A 150 9.23 19.55 6.65
CA TRP A 150 10.68 19.78 6.62
C TRP A 150 11.45 18.48 6.36
N LEU A 151 11.08 17.36 7.03
CA LEU A 151 11.69 16.05 6.80
C LEU A 151 11.50 15.59 5.37
N GLU A 152 10.29 15.67 4.82
CA GLU A 152 10.01 15.34 3.42
C GLU A 152 10.86 16.21 2.46
N CYS A 153 10.94 17.52 2.68
CA CYS A 153 11.81 18.40 1.89
C CYS A 153 13.30 17.98 1.97
N GLN A 154 13.78 17.62 3.17
CA GLN A 154 15.16 17.15 3.33
C GLN A 154 15.40 15.83 2.61
N THR A 155 14.46 14.91 2.66
CA THR A 155 14.53 13.63 1.95
C THR A 155 14.72 13.85 0.44
N TYR A 156 13.88 14.66 -0.18
CA TYR A 156 14.03 15.00 -1.60
C TYR A 156 15.33 15.74 -1.92
N LYS A 157 15.74 16.67 -1.07
CA LYS A 157 16.99 17.43 -1.25
C LYS A 157 18.25 16.57 -1.22
N HIS A 158 18.20 15.46 -0.51
CA HIS A 158 19.38 14.58 -0.37
C HIS A 158 19.36 13.40 -1.33
N CYS A 159 18.25 13.06 -1.98
CA CYS A 159 18.21 11.96 -2.92
C CYS A 159 18.75 12.34 -4.30
N LYS A 160 19.27 11.35 -5.03
CA LYS A 160 19.73 11.47 -6.43
C LYS A 160 18.57 11.40 -7.40
N PHE A 161 17.63 10.53 -7.12
CA PHE A 161 16.37 10.35 -7.83
C PHE A 161 15.38 9.70 -6.87
N ALA A 162 14.09 9.75 -7.22
CA ALA A 162 13.04 9.17 -6.41
C ALA A 162 12.16 8.22 -7.20
N PHE A 163 11.71 7.15 -6.54
CA PHE A 163 10.54 6.40 -6.93
C PHE A 163 9.32 6.96 -6.19
N VAL A 164 8.19 6.96 -6.85
CA VAL A 164 6.91 7.42 -6.29
C VAL A 164 5.80 6.49 -6.75
N THR A 165 4.76 6.30 -5.93
CA THR A 165 3.72 5.31 -6.20
C THR A 165 2.78 5.68 -7.35
N ASN A 166 2.67 6.97 -7.70
CA ASN A 166 1.73 7.45 -8.71
C ASN A 166 2.05 8.87 -9.18
N GLU A 167 1.24 9.40 -10.11
CA GLU A 167 1.42 10.73 -10.68
C GLU A 167 1.14 11.85 -9.68
N SER A 168 0.23 11.66 -8.73
CA SER A 168 -0.04 12.63 -7.66
C SER A 168 1.18 12.81 -6.76
N TYR A 169 1.87 11.71 -6.41
CA TYR A 169 3.12 11.76 -5.65
C TYR A 169 4.27 12.33 -6.48
N LYS A 170 4.31 12.03 -7.79
CA LYS A 170 5.29 12.67 -8.70
C LYS A 170 5.12 14.18 -8.71
N LYS A 171 3.89 14.67 -8.75
CA LYS A 171 3.59 16.11 -8.65
C LYS A 171 4.09 16.69 -7.33
N ILE A 172 3.89 15.99 -6.20
CA ILE A 172 4.42 16.39 -4.88
C ILE A 172 5.96 16.47 -4.91
N ALA A 173 6.64 15.46 -5.45
CA ALA A 173 8.09 15.44 -5.56
C ALA A 173 8.64 16.63 -6.36
N ILE A 174 7.95 17.03 -7.42
CA ILE A 174 8.34 18.17 -8.27
C ILE A 174 8.00 19.50 -7.60
N GLU A 175 6.75 19.70 -7.19
CA GLU A 175 6.25 21.01 -6.73
C GLU A 175 6.68 21.32 -5.29
N ARG A 176 6.64 20.34 -4.40
CA ARG A 176 6.98 20.49 -2.97
C ARG A 176 8.43 20.07 -2.68
N GLY A 177 8.88 18.99 -3.31
CA GLY A 177 10.24 18.46 -3.16
C GLY A 177 11.30 19.19 -4.00
N GLY A 178 10.89 19.94 -5.02
CA GLY A 178 11.80 20.68 -5.92
C GLY A 178 12.60 19.77 -6.86
N MET A 179 12.16 18.53 -7.07
CA MET A 179 12.85 17.59 -7.95
C MET A 179 12.58 17.90 -9.43
N LYS A 180 13.52 17.53 -10.29
CA LYS A 180 13.29 17.55 -11.73
C LYS A 180 12.43 16.36 -12.13
N SER A 181 11.54 16.55 -13.10
CA SER A 181 10.62 15.49 -13.56
C SER A 181 11.32 14.23 -14.07
N GLU A 182 12.49 14.42 -14.72
CA GLU A 182 13.32 13.32 -15.21
C GLU A 182 13.98 12.48 -14.09
N ASP A 183 14.07 13.00 -12.87
CA ASP A 183 14.65 12.32 -11.71
C ASP A 183 13.57 11.70 -10.80
N VAL A 184 12.31 11.66 -11.26
CA VAL A 184 11.20 11.04 -10.53
C VAL A 184 10.52 9.97 -11.38
N PHE A 185 10.64 8.72 -10.95
CA PHE A 185 10.09 7.55 -11.62
C PHE A 185 8.81 7.11 -10.94
N VAL A 186 7.74 6.89 -11.70
CA VAL A 186 6.50 6.34 -11.16
C VAL A 186 6.60 4.82 -11.11
N LEU A 187 6.72 4.30 -9.90
CA LEU A 187 6.81 2.87 -9.59
C LEU A 187 5.54 2.46 -8.82
N ARG A 188 4.49 2.04 -9.53
CA ARG A 188 3.25 1.59 -8.91
C ARG A 188 3.43 0.23 -8.22
N SER A 189 2.74 0.03 -7.10
CA SER A 189 2.69 -1.27 -6.41
C SER A 189 1.80 -2.26 -7.17
N GLY A 190 2.24 -2.64 -8.36
CA GLY A 190 1.52 -3.60 -9.19
C GLY A 190 1.40 -4.97 -8.52
N PRO A 191 0.27 -5.66 -8.63
CA PRO A 191 0.12 -6.98 -8.06
C PRO A 191 0.91 -8.02 -8.86
N LYS A 192 1.44 -9.04 -8.17
CA LYS A 192 1.94 -10.28 -8.79
C LYS A 192 0.75 -11.16 -9.17
N LEU A 193 0.55 -11.38 -10.46
CA LEU A 193 -0.59 -12.15 -10.97
C LEU A 193 -0.56 -13.63 -10.56
N GLU A 194 0.61 -14.17 -10.28
CA GLU A 194 0.78 -15.54 -9.78
C GLU A 194 0.07 -15.78 -8.44
N ARG A 195 -0.02 -14.74 -7.60
CA ARG A 195 -0.73 -14.79 -6.30
C ARG A 195 -2.23 -14.64 -6.47
N LEU A 196 -2.69 -13.86 -7.45
CA LEU A 196 -4.10 -13.47 -7.63
C LEU A 196 -4.76 -14.31 -8.73
N LYS A 197 -5.06 -15.56 -8.38
CA LYS A 197 -5.67 -16.53 -9.32
C LYS A 197 -7.18 -16.42 -9.31
N ILE A 198 -7.75 -16.32 -10.50
CA ILE A 198 -9.20 -16.47 -10.70
C ILE A 198 -9.55 -17.94 -10.43
N GLN A 199 -10.50 -18.15 -9.53
CA GLN A 199 -10.97 -19.46 -9.08
C GLN A 199 -12.50 -19.51 -9.13
N PRO A 200 -13.11 -20.70 -9.17
CA PRO A 200 -14.55 -20.84 -9.07
C PRO A 200 -15.08 -20.21 -7.78
N ALA A 201 -16.23 -19.54 -7.87
CA ALA A 201 -16.94 -19.03 -6.69
C ALA A 201 -17.35 -20.18 -5.75
N LYS A 202 -17.37 -19.90 -4.46
CA LYS A 202 -17.84 -20.80 -3.39
C LYS A 202 -19.18 -20.31 -2.84
N PRO A 203 -20.32 -20.76 -3.38
CA PRO A 203 -21.65 -20.25 -3.03
C PRO A 203 -21.97 -20.34 -1.54
N GLU A 204 -21.38 -21.27 -0.81
CA GLU A 204 -21.55 -21.45 0.63
C GLU A 204 -21.08 -20.22 1.44
N ILE A 205 -20.13 -19.46 0.92
CA ILE A 205 -19.65 -18.21 1.56
C ILE A 205 -20.75 -17.15 1.59
N LYS A 206 -21.69 -17.16 0.62
CA LYS A 206 -22.81 -16.23 0.56
C LYS A 206 -23.87 -16.47 1.67
N ARG A 207 -23.71 -17.52 2.47
CA ARG A 207 -24.61 -17.89 3.58
C ARG A 207 -26.10 -17.93 3.18
N GLY A 208 -26.38 -18.49 2.01
CA GLY A 208 -27.73 -18.60 1.46
C GLY A 208 -28.27 -17.33 0.81
N ARG A 209 -27.51 -16.25 0.76
CA ARG A 209 -27.87 -15.03 0.05
C ARG A 209 -27.57 -15.16 -1.45
N LYS A 210 -28.31 -14.43 -2.27
CA LYS A 210 -28.16 -14.46 -3.73
C LYS A 210 -26.85 -13.81 -4.18
N TYR A 211 -26.50 -12.67 -3.56
CA TYR A 211 -25.36 -11.85 -3.94
C TYR A 211 -24.36 -11.70 -2.81
N MET A 212 -23.13 -11.37 -3.17
CA MET A 212 -22.07 -11.04 -2.22
C MET A 212 -21.31 -9.79 -2.65
N VAL A 213 -21.12 -8.87 -1.72
CA VAL A 213 -20.22 -7.73 -1.83
C VAL A 213 -18.96 -8.03 -1.02
N GLY A 214 -17.79 -7.87 -1.63
CA GLY A 214 -16.49 -8.14 -1.03
C GLY A 214 -15.69 -6.87 -0.73
N TYR A 215 -14.98 -6.86 0.39
CA TYR A 215 -13.97 -5.87 0.73
C TYR A 215 -12.67 -6.57 1.14
N LEU A 216 -11.53 -6.00 0.75
CA LEU A 216 -10.21 -6.44 1.18
C LEU A 216 -9.40 -5.22 1.66
N GLY A 217 -8.75 -5.33 2.82
CA GLY A 217 -7.80 -4.30 3.24
C GLY A 217 -7.51 -4.30 4.74
N VAL A 218 -6.69 -3.33 5.14
CA VAL A 218 -6.53 -3.00 6.55
C VAL A 218 -7.86 -2.44 7.08
N ILE A 219 -8.16 -2.70 8.34
CA ILE A 219 -9.36 -2.16 9.00
C ILE A 219 -8.89 -1.05 9.95
N GLY A 220 -8.63 0.12 9.36
CA GLY A 220 -8.31 1.36 10.05
C GLY A 220 -9.39 2.41 9.85
N GLN A 221 -9.22 3.57 10.47
CA GLN A 221 -10.22 4.64 10.42
C GLN A 221 -10.34 5.26 9.02
N GLN A 222 -9.21 5.47 8.35
CA GLN A 222 -9.16 6.12 7.04
C GLN A 222 -9.73 5.27 5.89
N GLU A 223 -9.88 3.96 6.09
CA GLU A 223 -10.46 3.05 5.09
C GLU A 223 -11.98 3.14 5.01
N GLY A 224 -12.63 3.90 5.90
CA GLY A 224 -14.04 4.27 5.81
C GLY A 224 -15.01 3.10 5.76
N ILE A 225 -14.72 1.99 6.48
CA ILE A 225 -15.58 0.78 6.46
C ILE A 225 -16.95 1.07 7.07
N GLU A 226 -17.07 2.13 7.86
CA GLU A 226 -18.36 2.65 8.33
C GLU A 226 -19.32 3.00 7.19
N TYR A 227 -18.79 3.43 6.03
CA TYR A 227 -19.62 3.69 4.85
C TYR A 227 -20.15 2.39 4.25
N ILE A 228 -19.39 1.29 4.34
CA ILE A 228 -19.88 -0.05 3.92
C ILE A 228 -21.05 -0.48 4.83
N LEU A 229 -20.91 -0.32 6.16
CA LEU A 229 -21.99 -0.64 7.08
C LEU A 229 -23.24 0.23 6.84
N LYS A 230 -23.06 1.53 6.63
CA LYS A 230 -24.16 2.44 6.29
C LYS A 230 -24.81 2.09 4.95
N ALA A 231 -24.04 1.68 3.95
CA ALA A 231 -24.56 1.23 2.67
C ALA A 231 -25.37 -0.08 2.80
N ALA A 232 -24.86 -1.04 3.59
CA ALA A 232 -25.59 -2.28 3.89
C ALA A 232 -26.90 -2.01 4.62
N ASP A 233 -26.87 -1.12 5.61
CA ASP A 233 -28.07 -0.69 6.34
C ASP A 233 -29.12 -0.02 5.42
N TYR A 234 -28.67 0.91 4.57
CA TYR A 234 -29.54 1.58 3.60
C TYR A 234 -30.18 0.58 2.64
N ILE A 235 -29.42 -0.36 2.11
CA ILE A 235 -29.95 -1.42 1.22
C ILE A 235 -30.98 -2.26 1.94
N ARG A 236 -30.68 -2.71 3.16
CA ARG A 236 -31.56 -3.56 3.93
C ARG A 236 -32.82 -2.84 4.42
N ASN A 237 -32.64 -1.70 5.08
CA ASN A 237 -33.70 -1.03 5.81
C ASN A 237 -34.48 -0.02 4.96
N THR A 238 -33.86 0.62 3.96
CA THR A 238 -34.53 1.59 3.09
C THR A 238 -34.99 0.94 1.79
N LEU A 239 -34.09 0.21 1.09
CA LEU A 239 -34.42 -0.45 -0.18
C LEU A 239 -35.11 -1.81 0.00
N LYS A 240 -35.23 -2.29 1.25
CA LYS A 240 -35.91 -3.56 1.63
C LYS A 240 -35.32 -4.78 0.91
N ARG A 241 -33.97 -4.80 0.73
CA ARG A 241 -33.24 -5.90 0.14
C ARG A 241 -32.48 -6.68 1.21
N ASP A 242 -32.69 -7.97 1.32
CA ASP A 242 -32.06 -8.86 2.31
C ASP A 242 -31.34 -10.05 1.63
N ASP A 243 -31.06 -9.92 0.33
CA ASP A 243 -30.48 -10.97 -0.49
C ASP A 243 -28.97 -10.78 -0.75
N ILE A 244 -28.31 -9.89 0.01
CA ILE A 244 -26.89 -9.53 -0.17
C ILE A 244 -26.12 -9.86 1.11
N PHE A 245 -25.02 -10.59 0.95
CA PHE A 245 -24.02 -10.85 1.99
C PHE A 245 -22.81 -9.95 1.79
N TRP A 246 -22.22 -9.46 2.88
CA TRP A 246 -21.05 -8.58 2.87
C TRP A 246 -19.88 -9.27 3.55
N GLY A 247 -18.85 -9.62 2.77
CA GLY A 247 -17.62 -10.24 3.26
C GLY A 247 -16.48 -9.23 3.38
N ILE A 248 -16.12 -8.87 4.62
CA ILE A 248 -15.05 -7.89 4.90
C ILE A 248 -13.80 -8.66 5.33
N VAL A 249 -12.83 -8.75 4.41
CA VAL A 249 -11.60 -9.50 4.62
C VAL A 249 -10.49 -8.55 5.04
N GLY A 250 -9.90 -8.80 6.22
CA GLY A 250 -8.78 -8.03 6.73
C GLY A 250 -8.82 -7.79 8.23
N GLY A 251 -7.73 -7.31 8.76
CA GLY A 251 -7.57 -6.99 10.17
C GLY A 251 -7.01 -5.59 10.37
N GLY A 252 -7.15 -5.04 11.55
CA GLY A 252 -6.63 -3.72 11.86
C GLY A 252 -7.14 -3.17 13.18
N PRO A 253 -6.66 -1.99 13.59
CA PRO A 253 -6.95 -1.44 14.91
C PRO A 253 -8.44 -1.10 15.13
N HIS A 254 -9.21 -0.86 14.06
CA HIS A 254 -10.64 -0.49 14.13
C HIS A 254 -11.60 -1.70 14.08
N LEU A 255 -11.09 -2.93 13.91
CA LEU A 255 -11.90 -4.13 13.69
C LEU A 255 -12.94 -4.34 14.79
N GLU A 256 -12.55 -4.28 16.06
CA GLU A 256 -13.47 -4.55 17.18
C GLU A 256 -14.53 -3.45 17.33
N ALA A 257 -14.17 -2.19 17.07
CA ALA A 257 -15.13 -1.09 17.07
C ALA A 257 -16.20 -1.27 15.98
N LEU A 258 -15.79 -1.68 14.78
CA LEU A 258 -16.70 -1.92 13.66
C LEU A 258 -17.59 -3.15 13.86
N ARG A 259 -17.05 -4.22 14.46
CA ARG A 259 -17.87 -5.38 14.86
C ARG A 259 -18.99 -4.99 15.85
N LYS A 260 -18.63 -4.14 16.83
CA LYS A 260 -19.62 -3.61 17.78
C LYS A 260 -20.67 -2.76 17.06
N GLN A 261 -20.25 -1.83 16.21
CA GLN A 261 -21.15 -1.00 15.41
C GLN A 261 -22.08 -1.84 14.51
N CYS A 262 -21.54 -2.84 13.82
CA CYS A 262 -22.29 -3.77 12.99
C CYS A 262 -23.43 -4.45 13.78
N LYS A 263 -23.12 -4.92 15.00
CA LYS A 263 -24.11 -5.53 15.89
C LYS A 263 -25.16 -4.53 16.39
N GLU A 264 -24.74 -3.31 16.74
CA GLU A 264 -25.67 -2.24 17.15
C GLU A 264 -26.65 -1.87 16.02
N MET A 265 -26.17 -1.90 14.76
CA MET A 265 -26.98 -1.72 13.55
C MET A 265 -27.80 -2.97 13.15
N ARG A 266 -27.64 -4.09 13.87
CA ARG A 266 -28.28 -5.38 13.57
C ARG A 266 -27.99 -5.89 12.15
N LEU A 267 -26.72 -5.81 11.75
CA LEU A 267 -26.24 -6.26 10.42
C LEU A 267 -25.39 -7.53 10.51
N ASP A 268 -25.17 -8.08 11.69
CA ASP A 268 -24.27 -9.21 11.97
C ASP A 268 -24.73 -10.54 11.34
N ASP A 269 -25.95 -10.64 10.85
CA ASP A 269 -26.45 -11.77 10.05
C ASP A 269 -26.12 -11.65 8.54
N ILE A 270 -25.82 -10.44 8.05
CA ILE A 270 -25.48 -10.19 6.62
C ILE A 270 -24.06 -9.66 6.41
N VAL A 271 -23.38 -9.22 7.46
CA VAL A 271 -22.00 -8.68 7.38
C VAL A 271 -21.07 -9.57 8.20
N GLU A 272 -19.99 -10.01 7.58
CA GLU A 272 -18.93 -10.76 8.26
C GLU A 272 -17.61 -10.04 8.18
N PHE A 273 -16.94 -9.91 9.33
CA PHE A 273 -15.56 -9.49 9.45
C PHE A 273 -14.69 -10.71 9.70
N THR A 274 -13.98 -11.18 8.69
CA THR A 274 -13.15 -12.40 8.81
C THR A 274 -11.94 -12.21 9.70
N GLY A 275 -11.50 -10.97 9.92
CA GLY A 275 -10.16 -10.71 10.40
C GLY A 275 -9.12 -11.03 9.32
N ARG A 276 -7.85 -11.09 9.72
CA ARG A 276 -6.78 -11.49 8.81
C ARG A 276 -6.85 -12.99 8.55
N VAL A 277 -6.86 -13.38 7.30
CA VAL A 277 -6.96 -14.77 6.84
C VAL A 277 -5.80 -15.13 5.91
N PRO A 278 -5.51 -16.43 5.71
CA PRO A 278 -4.56 -16.90 4.69
C PRO A 278 -4.99 -16.49 3.28
N ASP A 279 -4.01 -16.37 2.36
CA ASP A 279 -4.24 -15.96 0.97
C ASP A 279 -5.33 -16.79 0.26
N GLN A 280 -5.38 -18.11 0.49
CA GLN A 280 -6.40 -18.96 -0.14
C GLN A 280 -7.81 -18.57 0.31
N GLN A 281 -8.01 -18.31 1.59
CA GLN A 281 -9.32 -17.89 2.09
C GLN A 281 -9.70 -16.49 1.59
N MET A 282 -8.74 -15.57 1.52
CA MET A 282 -8.94 -14.26 0.90
C MET A 282 -9.38 -14.39 -0.57
N LEU A 283 -8.70 -15.26 -1.35
CA LEU A 283 -9.08 -15.54 -2.73
C LEU A 283 -10.48 -16.16 -2.84
N ASP A 284 -10.85 -17.06 -1.93
CA ASP A 284 -12.18 -17.67 -1.89
C ASP A 284 -13.28 -16.61 -1.74
N TYR A 285 -13.10 -15.65 -0.81
CA TYR A 285 -14.04 -14.55 -0.61
C TYR A 285 -14.12 -13.64 -1.83
N LEU A 286 -12.98 -13.17 -2.32
CA LEU A 286 -12.96 -12.24 -3.45
C LEU A 286 -13.45 -12.88 -4.76
N ASN A 287 -13.11 -14.14 -5.03
CA ASN A 287 -13.63 -14.83 -6.20
C ASN A 287 -15.13 -15.10 -6.10
N THR A 288 -15.69 -15.23 -4.89
CA THR A 288 -17.13 -15.43 -4.66
C THR A 288 -17.92 -14.11 -4.72
N ALA A 289 -17.29 -12.98 -4.44
CA ALA A 289 -17.93 -11.67 -4.51
C ALA A 289 -18.43 -11.38 -5.94
N ASP A 290 -19.66 -10.87 -6.04
CA ASP A 290 -20.26 -10.39 -7.30
C ASP A 290 -19.80 -8.96 -7.61
N VAL A 291 -19.57 -8.14 -6.56
CA VAL A 291 -19.04 -6.78 -6.62
C VAL A 291 -18.02 -6.60 -5.50
N CYS A 292 -16.92 -5.92 -5.77
CA CYS A 292 -15.98 -5.48 -4.73
C CYS A 292 -16.13 -3.98 -4.45
N VAL A 293 -15.90 -3.57 -3.19
CA VAL A 293 -16.04 -2.16 -2.81
C VAL A 293 -14.74 -1.59 -2.25
N ASN A 294 -14.50 -0.31 -2.50
CA ASN A 294 -13.48 0.49 -1.85
C ASN A 294 -14.14 1.74 -1.24
N SER A 295 -14.08 1.84 0.08
CA SER A 295 -14.75 2.87 0.89
C SER A 295 -13.81 3.91 1.48
N ASP A 296 -12.56 3.95 1.00
CA ASP A 296 -11.57 4.89 1.52
C ASP A 296 -12.13 6.31 1.56
N GLU A 297 -12.14 6.91 2.75
CA GLU A 297 -12.72 8.21 2.98
C GLU A 297 -12.00 9.29 2.15
N TYR A 298 -12.77 10.20 1.55
CA TYR A 298 -12.17 11.35 0.86
C TYR A 298 -11.47 12.28 1.85
N ASN A 299 -10.18 12.35 1.74
CA ASN A 299 -9.29 13.29 2.41
C ASN A 299 -8.04 13.55 1.55
N ALA A 300 -7.20 14.50 1.96
CA ALA A 300 -6.02 14.89 1.17
C ALA A 300 -5.00 13.76 0.93
N MET A 301 -4.95 12.78 1.81
CA MET A 301 -4.09 11.60 1.69
C MET A 301 -4.71 10.57 0.73
N ASN A 302 -5.94 10.13 1.00
CA ASN A 302 -6.59 9.05 0.24
C ASN A 302 -6.83 9.44 -1.23
N ASP A 303 -7.17 10.71 -1.49
CA ASP A 303 -7.39 11.19 -2.86
C ASP A 303 -6.13 11.05 -3.76
N LYS A 304 -4.94 11.15 -3.16
CA LYS A 304 -3.65 11.05 -3.85
C LYS A 304 -3.02 9.67 -3.77
N SER A 305 -3.56 8.75 -2.98
CA SER A 305 -2.96 7.44 -2.72
C SER A 305 -3.48 6.35 -3.66
N THR A 306 -2.57 5.51 -4.16
CA THR A 306 -2.96 4.33 -4.93
C THR A 306 -3.35 3.20 -3.98
N MET A 307 -4.59 2.75 -4.04
CA MET A 307 -5.09 1.66 -3.20
C MET A 307 -4.84 0.30 -3.85
N ASN A 308 -3.96 -0.50 -3.25
CA ASN A 308 -3.57 -1.82 -3.79
C ASN A 308 -4.77 -2.77 -3.96
N LYS A 309 -5.77 -2.68 -3.07
CA LYS A 309 -7.00 -3.48 -3.14
C LYS A 309 -7.75 -3.31 -4.47
N ILE A 310 -7.74 -2.11 -5.07
CA ILE A 310 -8.36 -1.84 -6.38
C ILE A 310 -7.67 -2.67 -7.46
N LEU A 311 -6.34 -2.70 -7.47
CA LEU A 311 -5.57 -3.49 -8.43
C LEU A 311 -5.75 -5.00 -8.21
N GLU A 312 -5.93 -5.44 -6.95
CA GLU A 312 -6.21 -6.83 -6.62
C GLU A 312 -7.62 -7.25 -7.09
N TYR A 313 -8.64 -6.39 -6.93
CA TYR A 313 -9.98 -6.64 -7.48
C TYR A 313 -9.97 -6.73 -9.01
N MET A 314 -9.30 -5.79 -9.66
CA MET A 314 -9.11 -5.79 -11.12
C MET A 314 -8.37 -7.06 -11.57
N ALA A 315 -7.31 -7.48 -10.86
CA ALA A 315 -6.57 -8.70 -11.16
C ALA A 315 -7.44 -9.96 -11.08
N LEU A 316 -8.46 -9.97 -10.23
CA LEU A 316 -9.45 -11.05 -10.11
C LEU A 316 -10.65 -10.88 -11.05
N GLY A 317 -10.67 -9.85 -11.90
CA GLY A 317 -11.75 -9.58 -12.83
C GLY A 317 -13.06 -9.17 -12.14
N LYS A 318 -12.98 -8.49 -10.99
CA LYS A 318 -14.16 -8.05 -10.23
C LYS A 318 -14.57 -6.64 -10.60
N PRO A 319 -15.88 -6.38 -10.83
CA PRO A 319 -16.38 -5.03 -10.94
C PRO A 319 -16.30 -4.33 -9.58
N ILE A 320 -16.04 -3.03 -9.61
CA ILE A 320 -15.74 -2.25 -8.40
C ILE A 320 -16.79 -1.14 -8.23
N VAL A 321 -17.14 -0.87 -6.97
CA VAL A 321 -17.78 0.39 -6.56
C VAL A 321 -16.86 1.08 -5.58
N GLN A 322 -16.52 2.34 -5.84
CA GLN A 322 -15.64 3.13 -4.98
C GLN A 322 -16.07 4.60 -4.95
N PHE A 323 -15.58 5.35 -3.97
CA PHE A 323 -15.71 6.80 -4.01
C PHE A 323 -14.89 7.40 -5.16
N ASP A 324 -15.35 8.52 -5.72
CA ASP A 324 -14.65 9.23 -6.80
C ASP A 324 -13.43 9.98 -6.25
N LEU A 325 -12.32 9.23 -6.11
CA LEU A 325 -11.01 9.71 -5.71
C LEU A 325 -10.06 9.69 -6.91
N THR A 326 -9.15 10.67 -6.96
CA THR A 326 -8.25 10.92 -8.09
C THR A 326 -7.46 9.68 -8.51
N GLU A 327 -6.70 9.07 -7.59
CA GLU A 327 -5.85 7.91 -7.92
C GLU A 327 -6.64 6.60 -8.03
N GLY A 328 -7.76 6.46 -7.31
CA GLY A 328 -8.69 5.34 -7.47
C GLY A 328 -9.31 5.32 -8.87
N LYS A 329 -9.73 6.49 -9.36
CA LYS A 329 -10.27 6.68 -10.72
C LYS A 329 -9.22 6.43 -11.79
N TYR A 330 -8.00 6.95 -11.60
CA TYR A 330 -6.90 6.66 -12.53
C TYR A 330 -6.63 5.16 -12.63
N SER A 331 -6.63 4.45 -11.52
CA SER A 331 -6.35 3.01 -11.47
C SER A 331 -7.45 2.18 -12.12
N ALA A 332 -8.71 2.39 -11.74
CA ALA A 332 -9.81 1.50 -12.13
C ALA A 332 -10.47 1.87 -13.47
N GLN A 333 -10.54 3.15 -13.82
CA GLN A 333 -11.21 3.62 -15.05
C GLN A 333 -12.59 2.96 -15.25
N GLU A 334 -12.79 2.23 -16.35
CA GLU A 334 -14.07 1.56 -16.66
C GLU A 334 -14.33 0.28 -15.83
N ALA A 335 -13.36 -0.16 -15.00
CA ALA A 335 -13.57 -1.28 -14.09
C ALA A 335 -14.43 -0.92 -12.86
N SER A 336 -14.74 0.39 -12.66
CA SER A 336 -15.44 0.86 -11.45
C SER A 336 -16.62 1.77 -11.78
N LEU A 337 -17.67 1.68 -10.96
CA LEU A 337 -18.61 2.76 -10.75
C LEU A 337 -18.11 3.66 -9.62
N TYR A 338 -18.31 4.96 -9.78
CA TYR A 338 -17.83 5.98 -8.85
C TYR A 338 -19.00 6.60 -8.10
N ALA A 339 -19.03 6.40 -6.80
CA ALA A 339 -19.97 7.05 -5.90
C ALA A 339 -19.43 8.41 -5.45
N LYS A 340 -20.33 9.30 -5.08
CA LYS A 340 -19.95 10.58 -4.50
C LYS A 340 -19.08 10.35 -3.26
N PRO A 341 -17.99 11.12 -3.09
CA PRO A 341 -17.13 10.99 -1.93
C PRO A 341 -17.90 11.06 -0.61
N ASN A 342 -17.65 10.08 0.26
CA ASN A 342 -18.24 9.98 1.61
C ASN A 342 -19.78 9.85 1.64
N ASP A 343 -20.40 9.43 0.53
CA ASP A 343 -21.84 9.21 0.42
C ASP A 343 -22.17 7.71 0.35
N ALA A 344 -22.54 7.14 1.52
CA ALA A 344 -22.88 5.72 1.65
C ALA A 344 -24.14 5.33 0.87
N GLU A 345 -25.12 6.25 0.71
CA GLU A 345 -26.34 5.97 -0.04
C GLU A 345 -26.06 5.90 -1.55
N ASP A 346 -25.20 6.79 -2.06
CA ASP A 346 -24.79 6.73 -3.46
C ASP A 346 -23.97 5.47 -3.74
N MET A 347 -23.05 5.09 -2.81
CA MET A 347 -22.36 3.80 -2.87
C MET A 347 -23.32 2.63 -2.92
N ALA A 348 -24.34 2.61 -2.03
CA ALA A 348 -25.37 1.57 -2.01
C ALA A 348 -26.12 1.46 -3.34
N LYS A 349 -26.52 2.59 -3.92
CA LYS A 349 -27.23 2.64 -5.22
C LYS A 349 -26.33 2.07 -6.35
N LYS A 350 -25.04 2.40 -6.35
CA LYS A 350 -24.08 1.87 -7.33
C LYS A 350 -23.86 0.36 -7.17
N VAL A 351 -23.82 -0.14 -5.94
CA VAL A 351 -23.77 -1.58 -5.67
C VAL A 351 -24.98 -2.28 -6.25
N ILE A 352 -26.20 -1.78 -5.99
CA ILE A 352 -27.44 -2.35 -6.53
C ILE A 352 -27.43 -2.30 -8.07
N GLU A 353 -27.01 -1.17 -8.66
CA GLU A 353 -26.89 -1.02 -10.12
C GLU A 353 -26.08 -2.13 -10.76
N LEU A 354 -24.94 -2.53 -10.15
CA LEU A 354 -24.11 -3.63 -10.66
C LEU A 354 -24.70 -5.01 -10.38
N LEU A 355 -25.28 -5.24 -9.21
CA LEU A 355 -25.88 -6.53 -8.88
C LEU A 355 -27.09 -6.86 -9.76
N GLU A 356 -27.80 -5.82 -10.26
CA GLU A 356 -28.93 -5.95 -11.18
C GLU A 356 -28.50 -6.06 -12.66
N ASN A 357 -27.23 -5.73 -12.95
CA ASN A 357 -26.68 -5.76 -14.31
C ASN A 357 -25.41 -6.62 -14.39
N PRO A 358 -25.53 -7.94 -14.22
CA PRO A 358 -24.37 -8.85 -14.15
C PRO A 358 -23.50 -8.83 -15.42
N GLU A 359 -24.09 -8.63 -16.60
CA GLU A 359 -23.33 -8.53 -17.86
C GLU A 359 -22.44 -7.30 -17.88
N ARG A 360 -22.93 -6.16 -17.38
CA ARG A 360 -22.13 -4.96 -17.21
C ARG A 360 -21.01 -5.19 -16.20
N GLY A 361 -21.30 -5.81 -15.06
CA GLY A 361 -20.32 -6.17 -14.08
C GLY A 361 -19.19 -7.05 -14.66
N LYS A 362 -19.56 -8.02 -15.48
CA LYS A 362 -18.61 -8.89 -16.19
C LYS A 362 -17.70 -8.09 -17.15
N GLN A 363 -18.29 -7.22 -17.99
CA GLN A 363 -17.50 -6.36 -18.89
C GLN A 363 -16.52 -5.47 -18.14
N MET A 364 -16.96 -4.86 -17.04
CA MET A 364 -16.12 -4.05 -16.16
C MET A 364 -14.97 -4.87 -15.53
N GLY A 365 -15.26 -6.07 -15.08
CA GLY A 365 -14.26 -6.99 -14.55
C GLY A 365 -13.23 -7.41 -15.61
N GLU A 366 -13.67 -7.73 -16.82
CA GLU A 366 -12.79 -8.06 -17.95
C GLU A 366 -11.90 -6.87 -18.35
N TYR A 367 -12.47 -5.66 -18.41
CA TYR A 367 -11.68 -4.44 -18.62
C TYR A 367 -10.59 -4.28 -17.56
N GLY A 368 -10.97 -4.37 -16.29
CA GLY A 368 -10.03 -4.24 -15.17
C GLY A 368 -8.91 -5.30 -15.24
N ARG A 369 -9.26 -6.55 -15.48
CA ARG A 369 -8.28 -7.63 -15.63
C ARG A 369 -7.31 -7.37 -16.77
N ASN A 370 -7.81 -7.00 -17.94
CA ASN A 370 -6.99 -6.69 -19.11
C ASN A 370 -6.02 -5.54 -18.83
N ARG A 371 -6.49 -4.48 -18.15
CA ARG A 371 -5.65 -3.35 -17.77
C ARG A 371 -4.54 -3.75 -16.80
N VAL A 372 -4.84 -4.56 -15.79
CA VAL A 372 -3.81 -5.03 -14.86
C VAL A 372 -2.79 -5.91 -15.57
N VAL A 373 -3.24 -6.87 -16.37
CA VAL A 373 -2.36 -7.80 -17.10
C VAL A 373 -1.43 -7.06 -18.06
N ASN A 374 -1.91 -6.03 -18.74
CA ASN A 374 -1.16 -5.37 -19.82
C ASN A 374 -0.42 -4.10 -19.39
N GLU A 375 -0.78 -3.48 -18.23
CA GLU A 375 -0.26 -2.16 -17.86
C GLU A 375 0.19 -2.05 -16.40
N LEU A 376 -0.55 -2.65 -15.45
CA LEU A 376 -0.42 -2.33 -14.03
C LEU A 376 0.11 -3.48 -13.17
N SER A 377 0.36 -4.66 -13.71
CA SER A 377 0.99 -5.76 -12.98
C SER A 377 2.45 -5.43 -12.64
N TRP A 378 3.02 -6.14 -11.67
CA TRP A 378 4.41 -5.92 -11.27
C TRP A 378 5.39 -6.10 -12.43
N GLU A 379 5.14 -7.02 -13.36
CA GLU A 379 5.95 -7.24 -14.56
C GLU A 379 6.06 -5.99 -15.45
N HIS A 380 5.03 -5.15 -15.43
CA HIS A 380 5.03 -3.88 -16.17
C HIS A 380 5.60 -2.74 -15.34
N THR A 381 5.17 -2.62 -14.09
CA THR A 381 5.54 -1.47 -13.25
C THR A 381 7.00 -1.54 -12.79
N SER A 382 7.56 -2.74 -12.59
CA SER A 382 8.96 -2.94 -12.22
C SER A 382 9.98 -2.45 -13.25
N LYS A 383 9.56 -2.20 -14.50
CA LYS A 383 10.43 -1.60 -15.52
C LYS A 383 10.94 -0.22 -15.10
N ALA A 384 10.10 0.57 -14.41
CA ALA A 384 10.50 1.86 -13.87
C ALA A 384 11.59 1.74 -12.79
N LEU A 385 11.54 0.68 -11.97
CA LEU A 385 12.59 0.37 -11.00
C LEU A 385 13.92 0.13 -11.70
N LEU A 386 13.92 -0.76 -12.70
CA LEU A 386 15.13 -1.11 -13.45
C LEU A 386 15.68 0.09 -14.24
N GLU A 387 14.81 0.88 -14.88
CA GLU A 387 15.19 2.10 -15.61
C GLU A 387 15.92 3.10 -14.71
N GLY A 388 15.35 3.37 -13.51
CA GLY A 388 15.94 4.29 -12.54
C GLY A 388 17.36 3.83 -12.12
N TYR A 389 17.49 2.56 -11.80
CA TYR A 389 18.79 2.00 -11.39
C TYR A 389 19.80 1.88 -12.54
N ASP A 390 19.36 1.45 -13.73
CA ASP A 390 20.26 1.37 -14.90
C ASP A 390 20.80 2.75 -15.29
N ARG A 391 19.95 3.78 -15.26
CA ARG A 391 20.38 5.16 -15.50
C ARG A 391 21.38 5.62 -14.42
N TYR A 392 21.10 5.32 -13.16
CA TYR A 392 21.96 5.69 -12.03
C TYR A 392 23.34 5.04 -12.13
N PHE A 393 23.42 3.73 -12.33
CA PHE A 393 24.70 3.01 -12.42
C PHE A 393 25.48 3.34 -13.69
N LYS A 394 24.78 3.53 -14.82
CA LYS A 394 25.41 4.01 -16.07
C LYS A 394 26.11 5.36 -15.87
N ASN A 395 25.45 6.30 -15.18
CA ASN A 395 26.02 7.62 -14.88
C ASN A 395 27.22 7.56 -13.93
N ARG A 396 27.38 6.47 -13.20
CA ARG A 396 28.56 6.19 -12.33
C ARG A 396 29.66 5.39 -13.04
N GLY A 397 29.46 4.95 -14.28
CA GLY A 397 30.40 4.09 -15.00
C GLY A 397 30.44 2.64 -14.49
N LEU A 398 29.32 2.17 -13.89
CA LEU A 398 29.17 0.83 -13.29
C LEU A 398 28.17 -0.04 -14.06
#